data_83988e950ea1d889f8fd9a7be4382d8c
#
_entry.id   83988e950ea1d889f8fd9a7be4382d8c
#
_cell.length_a   1.000
_cell.length_b   1.000
_cell.length_c   1.000
_cell.angle_alpha   90.00
_cell.angle_beta   90.00
_cell.angle_gamma   90.00
#
_symmetry.space_group_name_H-M   'P 1'
#
loop_
_entity.id
_entity.type
_entity.pdbx_description
1 polymer ?
#
loop_
_entity_poly.entity_id
_entity_poly.type
_entity_poly.pdbx_seq_one_letter_code
_entity_poly.pdbx_strand_id
1 'polypeptide(L)'
;MNTVKRSLLFFVIALSIVVNARQAQAQSGVELENVKADVQFGEQILFTATIKALIPIQGVSIMIVDESQALSRLEPLTVQSDGRTEFRLDTKKTILRPFTNVTWSYQVALNDGSTVQSDSFSVRYVDNRFNWQTLESGTLHVNWYNGDANFGQAALNAVQSGLQSTSRLMALDLASPIDVYIYASADDLRGTLFSGGEDWVAGHANPALGVVMVVVEPGAEQSITMEQRIPHELMHVMMYRSVGVGYNNIPAWLREGTATLAEVFPNADYDRILASAAAGNGLIPIKDLCASFPADAGTAFLAYAESRSFTKYLHDTYGSTGLLNLAAYYADGVECERGTERAFGVSLSNLEVNWRSSVLGQNAFLPALQNIAPYLVLLCLVLIIPLIGMVSARRKKGKPNEPETFVRKQ
;
A
#
# COMPACT_ATOMS: atom_id res chain seq x y z
N MET A 1 -3.47 51.86 -67.97
CA MET A 1 -2.79 50.67 -68.50
C MET A 1 -2.49 49.76 -67.31
N ASN A 2 -3.51 49.05 -66.82
CA ASN A 2 -3.39 48.14 -65.68
C ASN A 2 -4.24 46.91 -65.96
N THR A 3 -3.58 45.82 -66.22
CA THR A 3 -4.15 44.49 -66.44
C THR A 3 -4.40 43.80 -65.10
N VAL A 4 -5.70 43.66 -64.78
CA VAL A 4 -6.17 42.88 -63.62
C VAL A 4 -6.15 41.40 -64.00
N LYS A 5 -5.29 40.60 -63.39
CA LYS A 5 -5.33 39.13 -63.47
C LYS A 5 -6.37 38.60 -62.46
N ARG A 6 -7.44 38.06 -62.96
CA ARG A 6 -8.41 37.24 -62.21
C ARG A 6 -7.78 35.86 -61.90
N SER A 7 -7.49 35.58 -60.60
CA SER A 7 -7.20 34.23 -60.15
C SER A 7 -8.50 33.56 -59.79
N LEU A 8 -8.83 32.49 -60.53
CA LEU A 8 -9.94 31.58 -60.22
C LEU A 8 -9.49 30.66 -59.10
N LEU A 9 -10.10 30.80 -57.91
CA LEU A 9 -9.92 29.90 -56.79
C LEU A 9 -10.89 28.71 -56.93
N PHE A 10 -10.40 27.55 -57.32
CA PHE A 10 -11.17 26.33 -57.30
C PHE A 10 -11.27 25.84 -55.84
N PHE A 11 -12.47 25.96 -55.27
CA PHE A 11 -12.86 25.35 -54.01
C PHE A 11 -13.19 23.87 -54.26
N VAL A 12 -12.25 22.96 -53.98
CA VAL A 12 -12.53 21.52 -53.97
C VAL A 12 -13.19 21.22 -52.61
N ILE A 13 -14.51 21.08 -52.61
CA ILE A 13 -15.25 20.54 -51.46
C ILE A 13 -14.99 19.03 -51.46
N ALA A 14 -14.02 18.58 -50.61
CA ALA A 14 -13.88 17.18 -50.27
C ALA A 14 -15.07 16.77 -49.38
N LEU A 15 -16.07 16.15 -49.98
CA LEU A 15 -17.18 15.51 -49.27
C LEU A 15 -16.63 14.27 -48.57
N SER A 16 -16.24 14.39 -47.32
CA SER A 16 -15.86 13.26 -46.46
C SER A 16 -17.12 12.46 -46.16
N ILE A 17 -17.38 11.43 -46.95
CA ILE A 17 -18.35 10.38 -46.62
C ILE A 17 -17.76 9.66 -45.41
N VAL A 18 -18.19 9.98 -44.19
CA VAL A 18 -17.99 9.16 -43.01
C VAL A 18 -18.85 7.92 -43.21
N VAL A 19 -18.25 6.91 -43.82
CA VAL A 19 -18.78 5.57 -43.78
C VAL A 19 -18.62 5.11 -42.34
N ASN A 20 -19.71 5.23 -41.56
CA ASN A 20 -19.85 4.45 -40.35
C ASN A 20 -19.82 2.97 -40.76
N ALA A 21 -18.63 2.39 -40.80
CA ALA A 21 -18.48 0.96 -40.74
C ALA A 21 -19.04 0.49 -39.41
N ARG A 22 -20.37 0.31 -39.32
CA ARG A 22 -20.90 -0.68 -38.41
C ARG A 22 -20.15 -1.94 -38.80
N GLN A 23 -19.21 -2.37 -37.95
CA GLN A 23 -18.75 -3.73 -37.96
C GLN A 23 -20.04 -4.59 -37.97
N ALA A 24 -20.36 -5.19 -39.10
CA ALA A 24 -21.33 -6.26 -39.15
C ALA A 24 -20.72 -7.34 -38.25
N GLN A 25 -21.13 -7.36 -36.97
CA GLN A 25 -21.03 -8.55 -36.16
C GLN A 25 -21.66 -9.65 -37.04
N ALA A 26 -20.82 -10.49 -37.60
CA ALA A 26 -21.28 -11.68 -38.24
C ALA A 26 -22.24 -12.30 -37.24
N GLN A 27 -23.50 -12.47 -37.65
CA GLN A 27 -24.54 -13.08 -36.84
C GLN A 27 -24.04 -14.49 -36.55
N SER A 28 -23.44 -14.65 -35.36
CA SER A 28 -22.68 -15.86 -34.97
C SER A 28 -23.58 -17.08 -34.87
N GLY A 29 -24.89 -16.91 -35.10
CA GLY A 29 -25.87 -17.97 -34.93
C GLY A 29 -26.02 -18.48 -33.50
N VAL A 30 -25.34 -17.82 -32.53
CA VAL A 30 -25.44 -18.09 -31.09
C VAL A 30 -25.97 -16.84 -30.39
N GLU A 31 -27.00 -17.01 -29.59
CA GLU A 31 -27.64 -15.97 -28.79
C GLU A 31 -27.62 -16.35 -27.32
N LEU A 32 -27.26 -15.40 -26.46
CA LEU A 32 -27.29 -15.56 -25.00
C LEU A 32 -28.43 -14.73 -24.42
N GLU A 33 -29.26 -15.39 -23.63
CA GLU A 33 -30.36 -14.75 -22.89
C GLU A 33 -30.22 -14.98 -21.39
N ASN A 34 -30.86 -14.15 -20.59
CA ASN A 34 -30.93 -14.29 -19.12
C ASN A 34 -29.58 -14.43 -18.44
N VAL A 35 -28.53 -13.77 -18.99
CA VAL A 35 -27.18 -13.81 -18.43
C VAL A 35 -27.16 -13.05 -17.11
N LYS A 36 -26.81 -13.75 -16.02
CA LYS A 36 -26.76 -13.20 -14.65
C LYS A 36 -25.60 -13.78 -13.87
N ALA A 37 -25.17 -13.03 -12.86
CA ALA A 37 -24.32 -13.51 -11.79
C ALA A 37 -24.92 -13.09 -10.45
N ASP A 38 -25.29 -14.06 -9.63
CA ASP A 38 -25.83 -13.85 -8.30
C ASP A 38 -24.72 -14.06 -7.28
N VAL A 39 -24.34 -12.98 -6.58
CA VAL A 39 -23.28 -12.98 -5.57
C VAL A 39 -23.88 -13.32 -4.20
N GLN A 40 -23.31 -14.32 -3.53
CA GLN A 40 -23.46 -14.57 -2.10
C GLN A 40 -22.07 -14.39 -1.49
N PHE A 41 -21.83 -13.24 -0.91
CA PHE A 41 -20.51 -12.84 -0.45
C PHE A 41 -19.93 -13.85 0.55
N GLY A 42 -18.69 -14.25 0.35
CA GLY A 42 -18.01 -15.25 1.19
C GLY A 42 -18.44 -16.71 0.96
N GLU A 43 -19.45 -16.94 0.12
CA GLU A 43 -20.00 -18.27 -0.14
C GLU A 43 -19.76 -18.69 -1.60
N GLN A 44 -20.37 -17.99 -2.54
CA GLN A 44 -20.34 -18.33 -3.96
C GLN A 44 -20.74 -17.19 -4.88
N ILE A 45 -20.40 -17.33 -6.17
CA ILE A 45 -21.05 -16.61 -7.26
C ILE A 45 -21.72 -17.66 -8.16
N LEU A 46 -23.03 -17.51 -8.39
CA LEU A 46 -23.79 -18.35 -9.30
C LEU A 46 -23.97 -17.63 -10.64
N PHE A 47 -23.31 -18.12 -11.68
CA PHE A 47 -23.47 -17.65 -13.06
C PHE A 47 -24.53 -18.48 -13.76
N THR A 48 -25.47 -17.83 -14.43
CA THR A 48 -26.55 -18.46 -15.18
C THR A 48 -26.68 -17.82 -16.55
N ALA A 49 -27.04 -18.61 -17.55
CA ALA A 49 -27.38 -18.14 -18.89
C ALA A 49 -28.31 -19.13 -19.60
N THR A 50 -29.00 -18.66 -20.63
CA THR A 50 -29.70 -19.49 -21.60
C THR A 50 -29.01 -19.30 -22.95
N ILE A 51 -28.50 -20.38 -23.53
CA ILE A 51 -27.75 -20.36 -24.80
C ILE A 51 -28.59 -20.97 -25.88
N LYS A 52 -28.84 -20.23 -26.94
CA LYS A 52 -29.54 -20.68 -28.16
C LYS A 52 -28.56 -20.65 -29.32
N ALA A 53 -28.59 -21.67 -30.15
CA ALA A 53 -27.76 -21.75 -31.34
C ALA A 53 -28.54 -22.31 -32.53
N LEU A 54 -28.26 -21.82 -33.73
CA LEU A 54 -28.83 -22.33 -34.95
C LEU A 54 -28.22 -23.68 -35.35
N ILE A 55 -26.95 -23.89 -35.01
CA ILE A 55 -26.19 -25.12 -35.18
C ILE A 55 -26.14 -25.85 -33.85
N PRO A 56 -26.31 -27.16 -33.76
CA PRO A 56 -26.23 -27.89 -32.51
C PRO A 56 -24.95 -27.63 -31.75
N ILE A 57 -25.07 -27.41 -30.44
CA ILE A 57 -23.96 -27.11 -29.53
C ILE A 57 -23.21 -28.40 -29.23
N GLN A 58 -21.89 -28.43 -29.48
CA GLN A 58 -20.98 -29.48 -29.09
C GLN A 58 -20.54 -29.38 -27.63
N GLY A 59 -20.26 -28.17 -27.20
CA GLY A 59 -19.84 -27.88 -25.84
C GLY A 59 -19.87 -26.40 -25.51
N VAL A 60 -19.97 -26.11 -24.22
CA VAL A 60 -19.91 -24.71 -23.68
C VAL A 60 -18.90 -24.66 -22.57
N SER A 61 -18.15 -23.57 -22.52
CA SER A 61 -17.29 -23.24 -21.38
C SER A 61 -17.52 -21.80 -20.93
N ILE A 62 -17.36 -21.54 -19.64
CA ILE A 62 -17.33 -20.20 -19.07
C ILE A 62 -15.88 -19.81 -18.80
N MET A 63 -15.48 -18.63 -19.29
CA MET A 63 -14.23 -17.96 -18.94
C MET A 63 -14.53 -16.95 -17.85
N ILE A 64 -13.88 -17.06 -16.69
CA ILE A 64 -14.03 -16.14 -15.55
C ILE A 64 -12.69 -15.47 -15.29
N VAL A 65 -12.69 -14.16 -15.16
CA VAL A 65 -11.50 -13.36 -14.88
C VAL A 65 -11.72 -12.54 -13.62
N ASP A 66 -10.81 -12.68 -12.65
CA ASP A 66 -10.67 -11.76 -11.52
C ASP A 66 -9.66 -10.67 -11.91
N GLU A 67 -10.15 -9.47 -12.19
CA GLU A 67 -9.33 -8.33 -12.64
C GLU A 67 -8.28 -7.92 -11.60
N SER A 68 -8.59 -8.08 -10.30
CA SER A 68 -7.70 -7.66 -9.22
C SER A 68 -6.45 -8.52 -9.07
N GLN A 69 -6.49 -9.77 -9.57
CA GLN A 69 -5.42 -10.75 -9.42
C GLN A 69 -4.87 -11.22 -10.78
N ALA A 70 -5.41 -10.72 -11.89
CA ALA A 70 -5.11 -11.16 -13.25
C ALA A 70 -5.24 -12.70 -13.40
N LEU A 71 -6.17 -13.31 -12.64
CA LEU A 71 -6.44 -14.73 -12.68
C LEU A 71 -7.59 -15.01 -13.65
N SER A 72 -7.40 -15.99 -14.54
CA SER A 72 -8.43 -16.47 -15.44
C SER A 72 -8.65 -17.96 -15.28
N ARG A 73 -9.92 -18.39 -15.41
CA ARG A 73 -10.35 -19.80 -15.36
C ARG A 73 -11.25 -20.08 -16.54
N LEU A 74 -11.05 -21.21 -17.16
CA LEU A 74 -11.95 -21.75 -18.18
C LEU A 74 -12.55 -23.04 -17.64
N GLU A 75 -13.88 -23.07 -17.48
CA GLU A 75 -14.59 -24.22 -16.90
C GLU A 75 -15.65 -24.72 -17.87
N PRO A 76 -15.71 -26.05 -18.14
CA PRO A 76 -16.73 -26.62 -18.99
C PRO A 76 -18.11 -26.57 -18.30
N LEU A 77 -19.17 -26.36 -19.08
CA LEU A 77 -20.54 -26.27 -18.62
C LEU A 77 -21.41 -27.36 -19.22
N THR A 78 -22.36 -27.80 -18.40
CA THR A 78 -23.47 -28.64 -18.90
C THR A 78 -24.60 -27.73 -19.40
N VAL A 79 -25.04 -27.93 -20.63
CA VAL A 79 -26.19 -27.26 -21.21
C VAL A 79 -27.42 -28.17 -21.09
N GLN A 80 -28.48 -27.68 -20.47
CA GLN A 80 -29.75 -28.40 -20.34
C GLN A 80 -30.51 -28.43 -21.68
N SER A 81 -31.51 -29.30 -21.80
CA SER A 81 -32.29 -29.46 -23.04
C SER A 81 -33.03 -28.17 -23.46
N ASP A 82 -33.29 -27.27 -22.55
CA ASP A 82 -33.92 -25.95 -22.80
C ASP A 82 -32.88 -24.82 -23.03
N GLY A 83 -31.60 -25.17 -23.14
CA GLY A 83 -30.48 -24.22 -23.36
C GLY A 83 -29.93 -23.58 -22.09
N ARG A 84 -30.51 -23.86 -20.92
CA ARG A 84 -30.02 -23.29 -19.65
C ARG A 84 -28.69 -23.90 -19.25
N THR A 85 -27.81 -23.06 -18.70
CA THR A 85 -26.55 -23.48 -18.12
C THR A 85 -26.30 -22.72 -16.83
N GLU A 86 -25.58 -23.34 -15.89
CA GLU A 86 -25.15 -22.70 -14.66
C GLU A 86 -23.73 -23.11 -14.31
N PHE A 87 -23.01 -22.19 -13.67
CA PHE A 87 -21.72 -22.44 -13.04
C PHE A 87 -21.69 -21.82 -11.64
N ARG A 88 -21.21 -22.58 -10.68
CA ARG A 88 -21.06 -22.15 -9.29
C ARG A 88 -19.58 -22.00 -8.96
N LEU A 89 -19.13 -20.75 -8.76
CA LEU A 89 -17.81 -20.44 -8.25
C LEU A 89 -17.87 -20.45 -6.71
N ASP A 90 -17.25 -21.45 -6.09
CA ASP A 90 -17.09 -21.53 -4.64
C ASP A 90 -16.03 -20.53 -4.16
N THR A 91 -16.45 -19.41 -3.54
CA THR A 91 -15.54 -18.34 -3.09
C THR A 91 -14.82 -18.66 -1.78
N LYS A 92 -15.19 -19.75 -1.10
CA LYS A 92 -14.40 -20.29 0.03
C LYS A 92 -13.13 -20.98 -0.45
N LYS A 93 -13.14 -21.55 -1.67
CA LYS A 93 -11.97 -22.19 -2.29
C LYS A 93 -11.22 -21.25 -3.21
N THR A 94 -11.92 -20.35 -3.88
CA THR A 94 -11.35 -19.33 -4.77
C THR A 94 -11.52 -17.98 -4.09
N ILE A 95 -10.51 -17.57 -3.33
CA ILE A 95 -10.56 -16.31 -2.58
C ILE A 95 -10.52 -15.15 -3.58
N LEU A 96 -11.61 -14.38 -3.60
CA LEU A 96 -11.72 -13.14 -4.34
C LEU A 96 -11.47 -11.96 -3.39
N ARG A 97 -10.81 -10.92 -3.88
CA ARG A 97 -10.71 -9.69 -3.11
C ARG A 97 -12.08 -9.04 -2.97
N PRO A 98 -12.47 -8.57 -1.78
CA PRO A 98 -13.70 -7.81 -1.61
C PRO A 98 -13.77 -6.63 -2.58
N PHE A 99 -14.94 -6.39 -3.14
CA PHE A 99 -15.24 -5.31 -4.08
C PHE A 99 -14.50 -5.37 -5.42
N THR A 100 -13.85 -6.48 -5.76
CA THR A 100 -13.27 -6.69 -7.10
C THR A 100 -14.36 -6.78 -8.15
N ASN A 101 -14.00 -6.47 -9.41
CA ASN A 101 -14.82 -6.81 -10.56
C ASN A 101 -14.45 -8.21 -11.04
N VAL A 102 -15.48 -9.04 -11.18
CA VAL A 102 -15.39 -10.36 -11.81
C VAL A 102 -16.04 -10.26 -13.17
N THR A 103 -15.25 -10.47 -14.22
CA THR A 103 -15.75 -10.51 -15.60
C THR A 103 -15.87 -11.94 -16.06
N TRP A 104 -16.86 -12.21 -16.91
CA TRP A 104 -17.00 -13.54 -17.52
C TRP A 104 -17.52 -13.45 -18.95
N SER A 105 -17.26 -14.50 -19.72
CA SER A 105 -17.77 -14.71 -21.07
C SER A 105 -17.99 -16.20 -21.31
N TYR A 106 -18.78 -16.52 -22.33
CA TYR A 106 -19.05 -17.89 -22.72
C TYR A 106 -18.34 -18.21 -24.04
N GLN A 107 -17.78 -19.40 -24.12
CA GLN A 107 -17.21 -19.96 -25.31
C GLN A 107 -18.08 -21.16 -25.75
N VAL A 108 -18.70 -21.07 -26.91
CA VAL A 108 -19.64 -22.07 -27.45
C VAL A 108 -19.01 -22.77 -28.66
N ALA A 109 -18.71 -24.06 -28.52
CA ALA A 109 -18.25 -24.90 -29.62
C ALA A 109 -19.47 -25.51 -30.32
N LEU A 110 -19.53 -25.46 -31.65
CA LEU A 110 -20.62 -25.92 -32.48
C LEU A 110 -20.22 -27.23 -33.25
N ASN A 111 -21.20 -28.01 -33.64
CA ASN A 111 -20.95 -29.29 -34.32
C ASN A 111 -20.33 -29.14 -35.71
N ASP A 112 -20.33 -27.96 -36.30
CA ASP A 112 -19.62 -27.67 -37.56
C ASP A 112 -18.11 -27.38 -37.34
N GLY A 113 -17.63 -27.48 -36.13
CA GLY A 113 -16.24 -27.18 -35.71
C GLY A 113 -15.95 -25.73 -35.47
N SER A 114 -16.90 -24.82 -35.61
CA SER A 114 -16.74 -23.42 -35.28
C SER A 114 -16.85 -23.19 -33.75
N THR A 115 -16.21 -22.12 -33.28
CA THR A 115 -16.30 -21.68 -31.88
C THR A 115 -16.69 -20.20 -31.83
N VAL A 116 -17.70 -19.90 -31.04
CA VAL A 116 -18.22 -18.53 -30.82
C VAL A 116 -17.90 -18.08 -29.42
N GLN A 117 -17.28 -16.89 -29.31
CA GLN A 117 -17.04 -16.20 -28.05
C GLN A 117 -18.15 -15.17 -27.85
N SER A 118 -18.74 -15.13 -26.65
CA SER A 118 -19.71 -14.08 -26.29
C SER A 118 -19.03 -12.76 -25.95
N ASP A 119 -19.83 -11.70 -25.84
CA ASP A 119 -19.43 -10.49 -25.14
C ASP A 119 -19.04 -10.83 -23.69
N SER A 120 -18.25 -9.92 -23.08
CA SER A 120 -17.91 -10.01 -21.66
C SER A 120 -18.98 -9.34 -20.80
N PHE A 121 -19.34 -10.00 -19.70
CA PHE A 121 -20.22 -9.49 -18.66
C PHE A 121 -19.40 -9.20 -17.41
N SER A 122 -19.90 -8.38 -16.51
CA SER A 122 -19.21 -8.09 -15.24
C SER A 122 -20.17 -8.02 -14.06
N VAL A 123 -19.68 -8.41 -12.90
CA VAL A 123 -20.35 -8.22 -11.60
C VAL A 123 -19.33 -7.75 -10.59
N ARG A 124 -19.71 -6.82 -9.75
CA ARG A 124 -18.89 -6.42 -8.60
C ARG A 124 -19.14 -7.37 -7.43
N TYR A 125 -18.05 -7.93 -6.86
CA TYR A 125 -18.11 -8.83 -5.71
C TYR A 125 -18.30 -8.02 -4.42
N VAL A 126 -19.49 -7.47 -4.24
CA VAL A 126 -19.86 -6.61 -3.10
C VAL A 126 -20.20 -7.46 -1.89
N ASP A 127 -19.84 -7.00 -0.71
CA ASP A 127 -20.29 -7.59 0.56
C ASP A 127 -21.77 -7.31 0.79
N ASN A 128 -22.59 -8.19 0.25
CA ASN A 128 -24.04 -8.10 0.33
C ASN A 128 -24.66 -8.77 1.60
N ARG A 129 -23.85 -9.06 2.60
CA ARG A 129 -24.33 -9.42 3.92
C ARG A 129 -25.01 -8.26 4.63
N PHE A 130 -24.70 -7.02 4.20
CA PHE A 130 -25.21 -5.78 4.78
C PHE A 130 -26.02 -4.97 3.77
N ASN A 131 -27.02 -4.21 4.28
CA ASN A 131 -27.80 -3.25 3.50
C ASN A 131 -27.08 -1.90 3.50
N TRP A 132 -26.17 -1.68 2.56
CA TRP A 132 -25.40 -0.46 2.45
C TRP A 132 -26.28 0.74 2.11
N GLN A 133 -26.17 1.81 2.90
CA GLN A 133 -26.55 3.16 2.53
C GLN A 133 -25.36 3.81 1.82
N THR A 134 -25.60 4.65 0.84
CA THR A 134 -24.52 5.29 0.05
C THR A 134 -24.75 6.81 -0.02
N LEU A 135 -23.67 7.57 0.19
CA LEU A 135 -23.62 9.00 -0.07
C LEU A 135 -22.50 9.26 -1.08
N GLU A 136 -22.85 9.95 -2.18
CA GLU A 136 -21.95 10.23 -3.28
C GLU A 136 -21.59 11.72 -3.35
N SER A 137 -20.35 12.04 -3.67
CA SER A 137 -19.87 13.38 -3.94
C SER A 137 -18.78 13.35 -5.03
N GLY A 138 -19.17 13.57 -6.26
CA GLY A 138 -18.30 13.42 -7.43
C GLY A 138 -17.82 11.97 -7.59
N THR A 139 -16.52 11.75 -7.47
CA THR A 139 -15.90 10.42 -7.56
C THR A 139 -15.75 9.72 -6.19
N LEU A 140 -16.30 10.30 -5.14
CA LEU A 140 -16.23 9.75 -3.77
C LEU A 140 -17.56 9.08 -3.43
N HIS A 141 -17.51 7.82 -2.99
CA HIS A 141 -18.65 7.05 -2.53
C HIS A 141 -18.39 6.59 -1.10
N VAL A 142 -19.26 6.98 -0.18
CA VAL A 142 -19.20 6.56 1.22
C VAL A 142 -20.35 5.61 1.48
N ASN A 143 -20.04 4.41 1.95
CA ASN A 143 -21.01 3.33 2.17
C ASN A 143 -20.98 2.92 3.65
N TRP A 144 -22.16 2.84 4.27
CA TRP A 144 -22.32 2.39 5.66
C TRP A 144 -23.64 1.63 5.80
N TYR A 145 -23.76 0.79 6.80
CA TYR A 145 -25.01 0.02 7.06
C TYR A 145 -25.56 0.27 8.45
N ASN A 146 -24.80 0.89 9.34
CA ASN A 146 -25.23 1.25 10.70
C ASN A 146 -24.97 2.73 10.96
N GLY A 147 -25.96 3.45 11.46
CA GLY A 147 -25.94 4.90 11.61
C GLY A 147 -26.96 5.60 10.72
N ASP A 148 -27.20 6.89 10.98
CA ASP A 148 -28.13 7.73 10.25
C ASP A 148 -27.43 8.52 9.10
N ALA A 149 -28.17 9.40 8.43
CA ALA A 149 -27.62 10.24 7.37
C ALA A 149 -26.52 11.20 7.85
N ASN A 150 -26.58 11.64 9.14
CA ASN A 150 -25.53 12.51 9.71
C ASN A 150 -24.22 11.74 9.88
N PHE A 151 -24.29 10.44 10.20
CA PHE A 151 -23.14 9.57 10.24
C PHE A 151 -22.47 9.47 8.86
N GLY A 152 -23.26 9.25 7.78
CA GLY A 152 -22.75 9.24 6.42
C GLY A 152 -22.13 10.58 6.00
N GLN A 153 -22.75 11.71 6.40
CA GLN A 153 -22.21 13.05 6.11
C GLN A 153 -20.89 13.30 6.88
N ALA A 154 -20.79 12.88 8.14
CA ALA A 154 -19.55 12.99 8.91
C ALA A 154 -18.42 12.18 8.25
N ALA A 155 -18.73 10.99 7.77
CA ALA A 155 -17.77 10.16 7.04
C ALA A 155 -17.31 10.82 5.73
N LEU A 156 -18.22 11.38 4.94
CA LEU A 156 -17.86 12.12 3.73
C LEU A 156 -16.96 13.33 4.03
N ASN A 157 -17.25 14.05 5.11
CA ASN A 157 -16.40 15.15 5.54
C ASN A 157 -14.99 14.66 5.93
N ALA A 158 -14.88 13.52 6.62
CA ALA A 158 -13.60 12.90 6.95
C ALA A 158 -12.82 12.45 5.71
N VAL A 159 -13.50 11.91 4.68
CA VAL A 159 -12.89 11.59 3.38
C VAL A 159 -12.31 12.85 2.74
N GLN A 160 -13.07 13.93 2.67
CA GLN A 160 -12.64 15.19 2.06
C GLN A 160 -11.46 15.82 2.82
N SER A 161 -11.52 15.84 4.15
CA SER A 161 -10.41 16.31 5.01
C SER A 161 -9.17 15.43 4.87
N GLY A 162 -9.37 14.11 4.79
CA GLY A 162 -8.31 13.14 4.54
C GLY A 162 -7.61 13.34 3.20
N LEU A 163 -8.35 13.59 2.13
CA LEU A 163 -7.78 13.90 0.81
C LEU A 163 -6.98 15.21 0.83
N GLN A 164 -7.41 16.20 1.58
CA GLN A 164 -6.61 17.43 1.77
C GLN A 164 -5.33 17.16 2.57
N SER A 165 -5.39 16.30 3.58
CA SER A 165 -4.22 15.92 4.38
C SER A 165 -3.21 15.13 3.54
N THR A 166 -3.66 14.10 2.81
CA THR A 166 -2.80 13.28 1.93
C THR A 166 -2.14 14.11 0.84
N SER A 167 -2.86 15.07 0.23
CA SER A 167 -2.31 15.92 -0.83
C SER A 167 -1.25 16.92 -0.35
N ARG A 168 -1.21 17.25 0.95
CA ARG A 168 -0.13 18.05 1.55
C ARG A 168 1.16 17.26 1.69
N LEU A 169 1.04 15.94 1.93
CA LEU A 169 2.19 15.05 2.12
C LEU A 169 2.81 14.62 0.81
N MET A 170 1.96 14.37 -0.19
CA MET A 170 2.38 13.95 -1.53
C MET A 170 1.45 14.59 -2.58
N ALA A 171 2.00 15.06 -3.70
CA ALA A 171 1.19 15.56 -4.82
C ALA A 171 0.53 14.36 -5.52
N LEU A 172 -0.81 14.25 -5.44
CA LEU A 172 -1.55 13.04 -5.79
C LEU A 172 -2.66 13.33 -6.80
N ASP A 173 -2.93 12.36 -7.71
CA ASP A 173 -4.05 12.41 -8.63
C ASP A 173 -5.33 11.91 -7.97
N LEU A 174 -6.40 12.74 -8.02
CA LEU A 174 -7.71 12.45 -7.41
C LEU A 174 -8.78 12.07 -8.46
N ALA A 175 -8.41 11.89 -9.73
CA ALA A 175 -9.36 11.76 -10.83
C ALA A 175 -10.18 10.44 -10.80
N SER A 176 -9.64 9.38 -10.19
CA SER A 176 -10.31 8.07 -10.16
C SER A 176 -11.24 7.90 -8.94
N PRO A 177 -12.33 7.12 -9.05
CA PRO A 177 -13.25 6.88 -7.95
C PRO A 177 -12.60 6.29 -6.70
N ILE A 178 -13.12 6.66 -5.53
CA ILE A 178 -12.76 6.11 -4.23
C ILE A 178 -14.04 5.65 -3.54
N ASP A 179 -14.07 4.39 -3.16
CA ASP A 179 -15.17 3.79 -2.41
C ASP A 179 -14.72 3.55 -0.96
N VAL A 180 -15.41 4.15 -0.02
CA VAL A 180 -15.18 3.96 1.42
C VAL A 180 -16.31 3.14 2.00
N TYR A 181 -16.01 2.00 2.60
CA TYR A 181 -16.96 1.11 3.27
C TYR A 181 -16.72 1.16 4.79
N ILE A 182 -17.75 1.53 5.54
CA ILE A 182 -17.69 1.68 6.99
C ILE A 182 -18.42 0.52 7.65
N TYR A 183 -17.65 -0.32 8.32
CA TYR A 183 -18.14 -1.44 9.12
C TYR A 183 -18.41 -0.99 10.55
N ALA A 184 -19.50 -1.50 11.15
CA ALA A 184 -19.87 -1.13 12.52
C ALA A 184 -19.07 -1.91 13.57
N SER A 185 -18.40 -3.01 13.19
CA SER A 185 -17.60 -3.82 14.10
C SER A 185 -16.36 -4.41 13.42
N ALA A 186 -15.36 -4.73 14.23
CA ALA A 186 -14.16 -5.43 13.77
C ALA A 186 -14.47 -6.84 13.26
N ASP A 187 -15.47 -7.53 13.84
CA ASP A 187 -15.89 -8.86 13.41
C ASP A 187 -16.47 -8.83 11.99
N ASP A 188 -17.27 -7.82 11.68
CA ASP A 188 -17.86 -7.65 10.36
C ASP A 188 -16.78 -7.41 9.30
N LEU A 189 -15.79 -6.55 9.60
CA LEU A 189 -14.67 -6.31 8.71
C LEU A 189 -13.80 -7.56 8.54
N ARG A 190 -13.45 -8.25 9.63
CA ARG A 190 -12.68 -9.51 9.55
C ARG A 190 -13.39 -10.56 8.70
N GLY A 191 -14.70 -10.67 8.85
CA GLY A 191 -15.52 -11.56 8.01
C GLY A 191 -15.50 -11.20 6.53
N THR A 192 -15.16 -9.95 6.18
CA THR A 192 -15.00 -9.49 4.79
C THR A 192 -13.62 -9.85 4.24
N LEU A 193 -12.58 -9.73 5.04
CA LEU A 193 -11.20 -9.88 4.58
C LEU A 193 -10.78 -11.34 4.35
N PHE A 194 -11.52 -12.34 4.86
CA PHE A 194 -11.26 -13.80 4.75
C PHE A 194 -9.85 -14.27 5.12
N SER A 195 -8.91 -13.37 5.21
CA SER A 195 -7.57 -13.63 5.69
C SER A 195 -7.55 -13.33 7.17
N GLY A 196 -7.05 -14.25 7.99
CA GLY A 196 -6.84 -14.02 9.40
C GLY A 196 -5.92 -12.79 9.60
N GLY A 197 -6.51 -11.60 9.45
CA GLY A 197 -5.85 -10.34 9.80
C GLY A 197 -5.61 -10.33 11.30
N GLU A 198 -4.59 -9.58 11.72
CA GLU A 198 -4.32 -9.35 13.13
C GLU A 198 -5.58 -8.78 13.82
N ASP A 199 -5.88 -9.23 15.02
CA ASP A 199 -7.11 -8.86 15.78
C ASP A 199 -7.28 -7.35 16.01
N TRP A 200 -6.21 -6.58 15.86
CA TRP A 200 -6.17 -5.13 16.08
C TRP A 200 -6.32 -4.30 14.79
N VAL A 201 -6.43 -4.92 13.62
CA VAL A 201 -6.63 -4.20 12.34
C VAL A 201 -8.00 -3.52 12.34
N ALA A 202 -7.99 -2.20 12.38
CA ALA A 202 -9.18 -1.36 12.43
C ALA A 202 -9.57 -0.75 11.07
N GLY A 203 -8.75 -0.98 10.05
CA GLY A 203 -8.95 -0.55 8.67
C GLY A 203 -8.18 -1.43 7.70
N HIS A 204 -8.53 -1.34 6.43
CA HIS A 204 -7.85 -2.01 5.34
C HIS A 204 -8.11 -1.27 4.03
N ALA A 205 -7.08 -1.03 3.26
CA ALA A 205 -7.23 -0.54 1.90
C ALA A 205 -7.01 -1.65 0.88
N ASN A 206 -7.79 -1.63 -0.20
CA ASN A 206 -7.43 -2.29 -1.45
C ASN A 206 -7.03 -1.20 -2.45
N PRO A 207 -5.75 -0.80 -2.47
CA PRO A 207 -5.32 0.39 -3.18
C PRO A 207 -5.53 0.28 -4.69
N ALA A 208 -5.37 -0.91 -5.26
CA ALA A 208 -5.55 -1.15 -6.70
C ALA A 208 -7.00 -0.95 -7.16
N LEU A 209 -7.97 -1.21 -6.29
CA LEU A 209 -9.39 -0.99 -6.57
C LEU A 209 -9.89 0.40 -6.16
N GLY A 210 -9.09 1.18 -5.45
CA GLY A 210 -9.54 2.44 -4.86
C GLY A 210 -10.55 2.25 -3.73
N VAL A 211 -10.49 1.11 -3.01
CA VAL A 211 -11.42 0.75 -1.95
C VAL A 211 -10.75 0.92 -0.60
N VAL A 212 -11.44 1.59 0.30
CA VAL A 212 -11.09 1.77 1.71
C VAL A 212 -12.15 1.09 2.57
N MET A 213 -11.76 0.32 3.55
CA MET A 213 -12.62 -0.34 4.52
C MET A 213 -12.17 0.05 5.93
N VAL A 214 -13.05 0.61 6.74
CA VAL A 214 -12.73 1.04 8.10
C VAL A 214 -13.83 0.59 9.07
N VAL A 215 -13.42 0.33 10.32
CA VAL A 215 -14.37 0.08 11.42
C VAL A 215 -14.66 1.41 12.09
N VAL A 216 -15.91 1.85 12.08
CA VAL A 216 -16.39 3.00 12.88
C VAL A 216 -17.73 2.66 13.47
N GLU A 217 -17.79 2.54 14.78
CA GLU A 217 -19.05 2.37 15.52
C GLU A 217 -19.74 3.73 15.66
N PRO A 218 -21.05 3.83 15.32
CA PRO A 218 -21.82 5.04 15.58
C PRO A 218 -21.85 5.40 17.07
N GLY A 219 -21.51 6.64 17.42
CA GLY A 219 -21.45 7.08 18.81
C GLY A 219 -20.67 8.38 19.01
N ALA A 220 -20.36 8.70 20.27
CA ALA A 220 -19.74 9.97 20.63
C ALA A 220 -18.34 10.19 20.02
N GLU A 221 -17.60 9.11 19.78
CA GLU A 221 -16.22 9.17 19.24
C GLU A 221 -16.15 8.94 17.73
N GLN A 222 -17.29 8.76 17.05
CA GLN A 222 -17.32 8.42 15.62
C GLN A 222 -16.51 9.39 14.76
N SER A 223 -16.62 10.70 14.99
CA SER A 223 -15.93 11.71 14.20
C SER A 223 -14.41 11.63 14.35
N ILE A 224 -13.92 11.46 15.57
CA ILE A 224 -12.49 11.29 15.85
C ILE A 224 -11.98 10.01 15.17
N THR A 225 -12.71 8.91 15.31
CA THR A 225 -12.37 7.63 14.70
C THR A 225 -12.34 7.71 13.17
N MET A 226 -13.31 8.41 12.57
CA MET A 226 -13.32 8.66 11.12
C MET A 226 -12.11 9.49 10.67
N GLU A 227 -11.76 10.56 11.40
CA GLU A 227 -10.64 11.45 11.08
C GLU A 227 -9.26 10.82 11.33
N GLN A 228 -9.20 9.72 12.08
CA GLN A 228 -8.01 8.87 12.19
C GLN A 228 -7.95 7.87 11.05
N ARG A 229 -8.94 6.98 10.95
CA ARG A 229 -8.86 5.77 10.14
C ARG A 229 -9.04 6.03 8.65
N ILE A 230 -9.98 6.89 8.27
CA ILE A 230 -10.26 7.16 6.85
C ILE A 230 -9.05 7.79 6.15
N PRO A 231 -8.43 8.87 6.66
CA PRO A 231 -7.24 9.45 6.03
C PRO A 231 -6.04 8.50 5.97
N HIS A 232 -5.88 7.64 6.99
CA HIS A 232 -4.84 6.61 7.01
C HIS A 232 -5.00 5.66 5.81
N GLU A 233 -6.16 5.06 5.65
CA GLU A 233 -6.42 4.13 4.56
C GLU A 233 -6.44 4.81 3.18
N LEU A 234 -6.92 6.05 3.11
CA LEU A 234 -6.85 6.86 1.88
C LEU A 234 -5.40 7.06 1.43
N MET A 235 -4.45 7.25 2.35
CA MET A 235 -3.05 7.44 1.99
C MET A 235 -2.47 6.22 1.28
N HIS A 236 -2.85 5.00 1.66
CA HIS A 236 -2.46 3.78 0.95
C HIS A 236 -2.98 3.78 -0.49
N VAL A 237 -4.25 4.15 -0.71
CA VAL A 237 -4.83 4.27 -2.05
C VAL A 237 -4.09 5.31 -2.88
N MET A 238 -3.85 6.48 -2.30
CA MET A 238 -3.21 7.58 -3.01
C MET A 238 -1.74 7.27 -3.34
N MET A 239 -1.01 6.65 -2.43
CA MET A 239 0.36 6.22 -2.67
C MET A 239 0.43 5.18 -3.81
N TYR A 240 -0.48 4.19 -3.81
CA TYR A 240 -0.57 3.22 -4.91
C TYR A 240 -0.83 3.91 -6.26
N ARG A 241 -1.73 4.89 -6.31
CA ARG A 241 -2.00 5.64 -7.55
C ARG A 241 -0.78 6.39 -8.08
N SER A 242 0.11 6.79 -7.18
CA SER A 242 1.33 7.51 -7.54
C SER A 242 2.43 6.60 -8.09
N VAL A 243 2.54 5.36 -7.58
CA VAL A 243 3.67 4.46 -7.90
C VAL A 243 3.23 3.17 -8.62
N GLY A 244 1.94 2.87 -8.69
CA GLY A 244 1.40 1.70 -9.38
C GLY A 244 1.73 0.37 -8.69
N VAL A 245 1.94 -0.66 -9.50
CA VAL A 245 2.13 -2.06 -9.05
C VAL A 245 3.35 -2.26 -8.13
N GLY A 246 4.30 -1.34 -8.15
CA GLY A 246 5.46 -1.35 -7.26
C GLY A 246 5.17 -0.96 -5.81
N TYR A 247 3.95 -0.56 -5.48
CA TYR A 247 3.55 -0.16 -4.13
C TYR A 247 3.98 -1.14 -3.02
N ASN A 248 3.88 -2.44 -3.28
CA ASN A 248 4.24 -3.46 -2.31
C ASN A 248 5.75 -3.55 -2.02
N ASN A 249 6.60 -2.94 -2.85
CA ASN A 249 8.04 -2.87 -2.63
C ASN A 249 8.42 -1.72 -1.68
N ILE A 250 7.50 -0.79 -1.42
CA ILE A 250 7.76 0.33 -0.50
C ILE A 250 7.88 -0.23 0.93
N PRO A 251 8.94 0.13 1.67
CA PRO A 251 9.12 -0.31 3.04
C PRO A 251 7.92 0.00 3.94
N ALA A 252 7.63 -0.92 4.88
CA ALA A 252 6.49 -0.77 5.77
C ALA A 252 6.55 0.54 6.57
N TRP A 253 7.73 0.93 7.09
CA TRP A 253 7.88 2.19 7.82
C TRP A 253 7.47 3.42 7.00
N LEU A 254 7.71 3.43 5.67
CA LEU A 254 7.31 4.57 4.83
C LEU A 254 5.82 4.54 4.49
N ARG A 255 5.28 3.35 4.17
CA ARG A 255 3.83 3.20 3.90
C ARG A 255 3.00 3.59 5.11
N GLU A 256 3.28 2.97 6.25
CA GLU A 256 2.54 3.20 7.49
C GLU A 256 2.86 4.57 8.10
N GLY A 257 4.11 5.03 8.00
CA GLY A 257 4.50 6.34 8.47
C GLY A 257 3.81 7.49 7.74
N THR A 258 3.67 7.40 6.41
CA THR A 258 2.91 8.39 5.63
C THR A 258 1.42 8.28 5.89
N ALA A 259 0.87 7.07 6.02
CA ALA A 259 -0.54 6.86 6.34
C ALA A 259 -0.90 7.44 7.72
N THR A 260 -0.09 7.15 8.74
CA THR A 260 -0.29 7.70 10.10
C THR A 260 -0.08 9.21 10.14
N LEU A 261 0.82 9.75 9.31
CA LEU A 261 1.03 11.20 9.21
C LEU A 261 -0.13 11.92 8.51
N ALA A 262 -0.88 11.20 7.65
CA ALA A 262 -2.06 11.73 6.98
C ALA A 262 -3.30 11.83 7.88
N GLU A 263 -3.33 11.15 9.03
CA GLU A 263 -4.43 11.22 9.99
C GLU A 263 -4.75 12.68 10.35
N VAL A 264 -6.01 13.09 10.20
CA VAL A 264 -6.45 14.46 10.51
C VAL A 264 -6.47 14.67 12.02
N PHE A 265 -6.85 13.62 12.75
CA PHE A 265 -6.82 13.58 14.21
C PHE A 265 -5.95 12.42 14.70
N PRO A 266 -4.61 12.58 14.73
CA PRO A 266 -3.71 11.50 15.10
C PRO A 266 -3.88 11.08 16.56
N ASN A 267 -3.59 9.80 16.86
CA ASN A 267 -3.65 9.30 18.22
C ASN A 267 -2.63 10.05 19.12
N ALA A 268 -3.13 10.67 20.20
CA ALA A 268 -2.30 11.44 21.12
C ALA A 268 -1.23 10.61 21.86
N ASP A 269 -1.41 9.29 21.91
CA ASP A 269 -0.48 8.37 22.56
C ASP A 269 0.79 8.11 21.73
N TYR A 270 0.80 8.43 20.44
CA TYR A 270 2.01 8.27 19.61
C TYR A 270 3.20 9.04 20.17
N ASP A 271 3.02 10.30 20.51
CA ASP A 271 4.11 11.13 21.02
C ASP A 271 4.57 10.65 22.40
N ARG A 272 3.63 10.16 23.24
CA ARG A 272 3.93 9.66 24.59
C ARG A 272 4.73 8.35 24.54
N ILE A 273 4.33 7.38 23.72
CA ILE A 273 5.04 6.09 23.61
C ILE A 273 6.41 6.30 22.97
N LEU A 274 6.52 7.16 21.97
CA LEU A 274 7.77 7.51 21.33
C LEU A 274 8.76 8.14 22.31
N ALA A 275 8.32 9.12 23.11
CA ALA A 275 9.15 9.75 24.14
C ALA A 275 9.62 8.74 25.19
N SER A 276 8.73 7.84 25.63
CA SER A 276 9.08 6.78 26.59
C SER A 276 10.13 5.81 26.03
N ALA A 277 9.95 5.36 24.78
CA ALA A 277 10.89 4.47 24.10
C ALA A 277 12.26 5.15 23.89
N ALA A 278 12.26 6.43 23.50
CA ALA A 278 13.48 7.22 23.32
C ALA A 278 14.27 7.35 24.64
N ALA A 279 13.59 7.61 25.75
CA ALA A 279 14.22 7.72 27.07
C ALA A 279 14.75 6.38 27.59
N GLY A 280 14.08 5.27 27.29
CA GLY A 280 14.43 3.91 27.72
C GLY A 280 15.38 3.14 26.79
N ASN A 281 15.89 3.77 25.71
CA ASN A 281 16.63 3.10 24.63
C ASN A 281 15.87 1.92 24.00
N GLY A 282 14.53 2.01 23.97
CA GLY A 282 13.62 0.99 23.43
C GLY A 282 13.16 1.24 22.00
N LEU A 283 13.80 2.18 21.28
CA LEU A 283 13.43 2.47 19.88
C LEU A 283 13.82 1.30 18.97
N ILE A 284 12.92 0.97 18.05
CA ILE A 284 13.13 -0.04 17.01
C ILE A 284 14.04 0.58 15.93
N PRO A 285 15.09 -0.10 15.46
CA PRO A 285 15.85 0.39 14.31
C PRO A 285 14.96 0.48 13.08
N ILE A 286 14.96 1.61 12.36
CA ILE A 286 14.10 1.82 11.19
C ILE A 286 14.31 0.74 10.12
N LYS A 287 15.51 0.21 9.97
CA LYS A 287 15.80 -0.90 9.06
C LYS A 287 15.00 -2.18 9.39
N ASP A 288 14.68 -2.41 10.67
CA ASP A 288 13.93 -3.59 11.11
C ASP A 288 12.42 -3.44 10.80
N LEU A 289 11.97 -2.23 10.45
CA LEU A 289 10.62 -1.90 10.00
C LEU A 289 10.49 -1.86 8.47
N CYS A 290 11.47 -2.38 7.74
CA CYS A 290 11.44 -2.38 6.26
C CYS A 290 10.40 -3.36 5.71
N ALA A 291 10.33 -4.59 6.22
CA ALA A 291 9.48 -5.63 5.67
C ALA A 291 8.05 -5.57 6.23
N SER A 292 7.91 -5.56 7.55
CA SER A 292 6.62 -5.55 8.26
C SER A 292 6.80 -4.99 9.66
N PHE A 293 5.69 -4.63 10.29
CA PHE A 293 5.67 -4.28 11.70
C PHE A 293 5.61 -5.54 12.58
N PRO A 294 6.02 -5.45 13.85
CA PRO A 294 5.88 -6.52 14.83
C PRO A 294 4.42 -6.94 15.01
N ALA A 295 4.18 -8.24 15.28
CA ALA A 295 2.82 -8.77 15.41
C ALA A 295 2.16 -8.41 16.76
N ASP A 296 2.94 -8.20 17.84
CA ASP A 296 2.34 -7.79 19.11
C ASP A 296 1.88 -6.33 19.07
N ALA A 297 0.67 -6.08 19.57
CA ALA A 297 -0.01 -4.78 19.47
C ALA A 297 0.79 -3.62 20.10
N GLY A 298 1.52 -3.86 21.19
CA GLY A 298 2.29 -2.81 21.88
C GLY A 298 3.50 -2.35 21.06
N THR A 299 4.27 -3.29 20.54
CA THR A 299 5.44 -2.99 19.71
C THR A 299 5.02 -2.48 18.33
N ALA A 300 3.89 -2.99 17.77
CA ALA A 300 3.31 -2.45 16.54
C ALA A 300 2.91 -0.98 16.71
N PHE A 301 2.27 -0.63 17.83
CA PHE A 301 1.89 0.75 18.12
C PHE A 301 3.10 1.70 18.22
N LEU A 302 4.21 1.22 18.81
CA LEU A 302 5.48 1.95 18.81
C LEU A 302 6.03 2.09 17.38
N ALA A 303 5.98 1.03 16.56
CA ALA A 303 6.43 1.09 15.17
C ALA A 303 5.65 2.14 14.35
N TYR A 304 4.32 2.27 14.56
CA TYR A 304 3.52 3.35 13.98
C TYR A 304 3.99 4.74 14.43
N ALA A 305 4.21 4.92 15.74
CA ALA A 305 4.68 6.19 16.31
C ALA A 305 6.06 6.59 15.77
N GLU A 306 7.00 5.65 15.70
CA GLU A 306 8.34 5.87 15.15
C GLU A 306 8.30 6.18 13.65
N SER A 307 7.57 5.38 12.88
CA SER A 307 7.42 5.56 11.44
C SER A 307 6.79 6.90 11.09
N ARG A 308 5.75 7.31 11.83
CA ARG A 308 5.12 8.63 11.71
C ARG A 308 6.13 9.75 11.96
N SER A 309 6.83 9.69 13.08
CA SER A 309 7.80 10.73 13.47
C SER A 309 8.99 10.79 12.50
N PHE A 310 9.51 9.65 12.08
CA PHE A 310 10.61 9.58 11.11
C PHE A 310 10.18 10.10 9.74
N THR A 311 8.99 9.70 9.25
CA THR A 311 8.44 10.21 7.99
C THR A 311 8.18 11.72 8.04
N LYS A 312 7.69 12.23 9.19
CA LYS A 312 7.54 13.67 9.39
C LYS A 312 8.89 14.39 9.31
N TYR A 313 9.92 13.87 9.94
CA TYR A 313 11.28 14.41 9.84
C TYR A 313 11.77 14.45 8.39
N LEU A 314 11.54 13.39 7.61
CA LEU A 314 11.91 13.36 6.19
C LEU A 314 11.09 14.38 5.38
N HIS A 315 9.79 14.48 5.63
CA HIS A 315 8.93 15.46 4.98
C HIS A 315 9.37 16.90 5.29
N ASP A 316 9.65 17.22 6.56
CA ASP A 316 10.10 18.54 6.99
C ASP A 316 11.47 18.90 6.38
N THR A 317 12.32 17.90 6.12
CA THR A 317 13.67 18.10 5.57
C THR A 317 13.70 18.15 4.05
N TYR A 318 12.95 17.28 3.37
CA TYR A 318 13.05 17.07 1.91
C TYR A 318 11.76 17.43 1.16
N GLY A 319 10.69 17.77 1.88
CA GLY A 319 9.39 18.14 1.32
C GLY A 319 8.61 16.97 0.71
N SER A 320 7.41 17.31 0.21
CA SER A 320 6.48 16.35 -0.42
C SER A 320 7.10 15.66 -1.66
N THR A 321 7.83 16.43 -2.48
CA THR A 321 8.52 15.87 -3.67
C THR A 321 9.61 14.88 -3.27
N GLY A 322 10.33 15.14 -2.17
CA GLY A 322 11.33 14.21 -1.65
C GLY A 322 10.73 12.88 -1.23
N LEU A 323 9.61 12.90 -0.51
CA LEU A 323 8.89 11.69 -0.13
C LEU A 323 8.35 10.91 -1.34
N LEU A 324 7.80 11.62 -2.33
CA LEU A 324 7.29 10.99 -3.55
C LEU A 324 8.42 10.30 -4.33
N ASN A 325 9.57 10.97 -4.50
CA ASN A 325 10.74 10.38 -5.15
C ASN A 325 11.26 9.15 -4.39
N LEU A 326 11.29 9.22 -3.05
CA LEU A 326 11.69 8.08 -2.21
C LEU A 326 10.75 6.89 -2.42
N ALA A 327 9.43 7.13 -2.40
CA ALA A 327 8.42 6.10 -2.65
C ALA A 327 8.59 5.49 -4.06
N ALA A 328 8.86 6.31 -5.08
CA ALA A 328 9.08 5.85 -6.45
C ALA A 328 10.33 4.95 -6.57
N TYR A 329 11.46 5.33 -5.96
CA TYR A 329 12.65 4.47 -5.96
C TYR A 329 12.40 3.11 -5.30
N TYR A 330 11.66 3.09 -4.18
CA TYR A 330 11.28 1.82 -3.56
C TYR A 330 10.33 1.01 -4.43
N ALA A 331 9.35 1.66 -5.06
CA ALA A 331 8.44 1.00 -5.98
C ALA A 331 9.16 0.34 -7.16
N ASP A 332 10.24 0.96 -7.64
CA ASP A 332 11.13 0.40 -8.67
C ASP A 332 12.00 -0.77 -8.16
N GLY A 333 11.83 -1.19 -6.90
CA GLY A 333 12.54 -2.34 -6.32
C GLY A 333 13.90 -2.01 -5.71
N VAL A 334 14.19 -0.75 -5.42
CA VAL A 334 15.41 -0.39 -4.66
C VAL A 334 15.29 -0.90 -3.23
N GLU A 335 16.33 -1.54 -2.73
CA GLU A 335 16.36 -2.06 -1.36
C GLU A 335 16.18 -0.97 -0.31
N CYS A 336 15.58 -1.33 0.84
CA CYS A 336 15.18 -0.41 1.89
C CYS A 336 16.30 0.52 2.36
N GLU A 337 17.50 -0.01 2.62
CA GLU A 337 18.63 0.79 3.09
C GLU A 337 19.20 1.72 2.02
N ARG A 338 19.03 1.37 0.74
CA ARG A 338 19.61 2.11 -0.40
C ARG A 338 18.67 3.16 -0.98
N GLY A 339 17.36 3.06 -0.70
CA GLY A 339 16.38 4.00 -1.26
C GLY A 339 16.65 5.44 -0.84
N THR A 340 17.00 5.65 0.43
CA THR A 340 17.31 6.98 0.96
C THR A 340 18.61 7.54 0.38
N GLU A 341 19.61 6.70 0.11
CA GLU A 341 20.84 7.14 -0.59
C GLU A 341 20.52 7.60 -2.01
N ARG A 342 19.62 6.89 -2.71
CA ARG A 342 19.16 7.28 -4.04
C ARG A 342 18.38 8.58 -4.05
N ALA A 343 17.46 8.74 -3.09
CA ALA A 343 16.57 9.89 -3.03
C ALA A 343 17.25 11.16 -2.47
N PHE A 344 18.10 11.00 -1.46
CA PHE A 344 18.62 12.12 -0.65
C PHE A 344 20.15 12.19 -0.57
N GLY A 345 20.86 11.18 -1.09
CA GLY A 345 22.33 11.10 -0.95
C GLY A 345 22.80 10.74 0.46
N VAL A 346 21.88 10.28 1.35
CA VAL A 346 22.15 9.97 2.75
C VAL A 346 21.62 8.56 3.07
N SER A 347 22.44 7.74 3.74
CA SER A 347 22.02 6.40 4.13
C SER A 347 20.89 6.41 5.17
N LEU A 348 20.06 5.35 5.17
CA LEU A 348 18.95 5.20 6.13
C LEU A 348 19.45 5.29 7.58
N SER A 349 20.57 4.66 7.90
CA SER A 349 21.16 4.70 9.24
C SER A 349 21.60 6.11 9.66
N ASN A 350 22.16 6.91 8.75
CA ASN A 350 22.54 8.28 9.05
C ASN A 350 21.32 9.18 9.23
N LEU A 351 20.25 8.98 8.42
CA LEU A 351 19.00 9.69 8.61
C LEU A 351 18.34 9.34 9.95
N GLU A 352 18.39 8.07 10.36
CA GLU A 352 17.90 7.64 11.68
C GLU A 352 18.68 8.29 12.82
N VAL A 353 20.00 8.35 12.75
CA VAL A 353 20.83 9.05 13.75
C VAL A 353 20.50 10.52 13.81
N ASN A 354 20.33 11.18 12.66
CA ASN A 354 19.96 12.59 12.60
C ASN A 354 18.56 12.84 13.18
N TRP A 355 17.58 12.02 12.85
CA TRP A 355 16.23 12.08 13.41
C TRP A 355 16.24 11.90 14.94
N ARG A 356 16.90 10.83 15.44
CA ARG A 356 17.01 10.57 16.88
C ARG A 356 17.66 11.74 17.62
N SER A 357 18.67 12.35 17.02
CA SER A 357 19.37 13.50 17.61
C SER A 357 18.53 14.78 17.55
N SER A 358 17.98 15.12 16.39
CA SER A 358 17.31 16.42 16.18
C SER A 358 15.87 16.47 16.69
N VAL A 359 15.13 15.33 16.61
CA VAL A 359 13.71 15.26 16.99
C VAL A 359 13.53 14.68 18.39
N LEU A 360 14.28 13.64 18.75
CA LEU A 360 14.12 12.94 20.03
C LEU A 360 15.12 13.38 21.10
N GLY A 361 16.06 14.30 20.76
CA GLY A 361 17.04 14.81 21.70
C GLY A 361 18.08 13.78 22.19
N GLN A 362 18.20 12.63 21.48
CA GLN A 362 19.19 11.61 21.85
C GLN A 362 20.58 12.06 21.42
N ASN A 363 21.52 12.11 22.36
CA ASN A 363 22.91 12.41 22.07
C ASN A 363 23.58 11.25 21.33
N ALA A 364 23.79 11.36 20.05
CA ALA A 364 24.50 10.38 19.23
C ALA A 364 25.97 10.16 19.70
N PHE A 365 26.52 11.12 20.46
CA PHE A 365 27.91 11.06 20.93
C PHE A 365 28.15 9.95 21.96
N LEU A 366 27.21 9.68 22.87
CA LEU A 366 27.38 8.67 23.92
C LEU A 366 27.44 7.22 23.37
N PRO A 367 26.52 6.77 22.50
CA PRO A 367 26.61 5.45 21.85
C PRO A 367 27.84 5.32 20.95
N ALA A 368 28.20 6.38 20.21
CA ALA A 368 29.42 6.38 19.38
C ALA A 368 30.68 6.21 20.23
N LEU A 369 30.76 6.91 21.38
CA LEU A 369 31.86 6.77 22.33
C LEU A 369 31.91 5.38 22.94
N GLN A 370 30.78 4.77 23.28
CA GLN A 370 30.72 3.39 23.82
C GLN A 370 31.23 2.35 22.79
N ASN A 371 30.89 2.53 21.51
CA ASN A 371 31.36 1.66 20.43
C ASN A 371 32.88 1.80 20.17
N ILE A 372 33.42 3.00 20.34
CA ILE A 372 34.86 3.28 20.14
C ILE A 372 35.68 3.01 21.40
N ALA A 373 35.10 3.02 22.60
CA ALA A 373 35.77 2.85 23.88
C ALA A 373 36.69 1.61 23.95
N PRO A 374 36.32 0.40 23.49
CA PRO A 374 37.21 -0.77 23.51
C PRO A 374 38.46 -0.52 22.67
N TYR A 375 38.33 0.13 21.51
CA TYR A 375 39.48 0.44 20.63
C TYR A 375 40.37 1.53 21.23
N LEU A 376 39.79 2.53 21.88
CA LEU A 376 40.54 3.57 22.60
C LEU A 376 41.31 2.97 23.78
N VAL A 377 40.68 2.05 24.53
CA VAL A 377 41.36 1.31 25.61
C VAL A 377 42.52 0.48 25.06
N LEU A 378 42.30 -0.24 23.98
CA LEU A 378 43.35 -1.02 23.31
C LEU A 378 44.49 -0.11 22.84
N LEU A 379 44.20 1.00 22.22
CA LEU A 379 45.19 2.00 21.77
C LEU A 379 46.00 2.53 22.97
N CYS A 380 45.32 2.88 24.06
CA CYS A 380 45.99 3.31 25.30
C CYS A 380 46.94 2.25 25.85
N LEU A 381 46.52 0.97 25.89
CA LEU A 381 47.38 -0.12 26.34
C LEU A 381 48.60 -0.29 25.46
N VAL A 382 48.43 -0.24 24.14
CA VAL A 382 49.52 -0.37 23.16
C VAL A 382 50.55 0.77 23.29
N LEU A 383 50.09 1.98 23.64
CA LEU A 383 50.99 3.14 23.81
C LEU A 383 51.62 3.23 25.21
N ILE A 384 50.85 2.93 26.26
CA ILE A 384 51.30 3.11 27.66
C ILE A 384 52.28 2.00 28.08
N ILE A 385 52.06 0.74 27.67
CA ILE A 385 52.92 -0.37 28.07
C ILE A 385 54.38 -0.17 27.60
N PRO A 386 54.68 0.20 26.34
CA PRO A 386 56.03 0.50 25.90
C PRO A 386 56.66 1.72 26.60
N LEU A 387 55.84 2.76 26.88
CA LEU A 387 56.27 3.94 27.60
C LEU A 387 56.74 3.59 29.04
N ILE A 388 55.94 2.81 29.75
CA ILE A 388 56.30 2.32 31.11
C ILE A 388 57.58 1.47 31.03
N GLY A 389 57.69 0.61 30.03
CA GLY A 389 58.91 -0.20 29.80
C GLY A 389 60.15 0.65 29.56
N MET A 390 60.02 1.72 28.77
CA MET A 390 61.10 2.65 28.47
C MET A 390 61.54 3.45 29.71
N VAL A 391 60.59 3.92 30.51
CA VAL A 391 60.86 4.66 31.77
C VAL A 391 61.49 3.77 32.79
N SER A 392 61.04 2.52 32.95
CA SER A 392 61.62 1.54 33.89
C SER A 392 63.01 1.13 33.47
N ALA A 393 63.31 0.96 32.18
CA ALA A 393 64.64 0.67 31.66
C ALA A 393 65.62 1.83 31.89
N ARG A 394 65.19 3.08 31.75
CA ARG A 394 66.00 4.29 32.08
C ARG A 394 66.30 4.38 33.57
N ARG A 395 65.38 4.05 34.49
CA ARG A 395 65.61 4.01 35.91
C ARG A 395 66.57 2.97 36.37
N LYS A 396 66.63 1.79 35.69
CA LYS A 396 67.62 0.72 35.99
C LYS A 396 69.02 1.11 35.55
N LYS A 397 69.22 1.93 34.51
CA LYS A 397 70.57 2.37 34.08
C LYS A 397 71.17 3.51 34.94
N GLY A 398 70.41 4.11 35.83
CA GLY A 398 70.90 5.21 36.68
C GLY A 398 71.37 4.86 38.10
N LYS A 399 71.48 3.56 38.49
CA LYS A 399 72.10 3.22 39.77
C LYS A 399 73.60 3.08 39.57
N PRO A 400 74.47 3.89 40.22
CA PRO A 400 75.92 3.73 40.23
C PRO A 400 76.28 2.44 40.95
N ASN A 401 77.24 1.66 40.38
CA ASN A 401 77.83 0.55 41.10
C ASN A 401 78.55 1.09 42.32
N GLU A 402 78.16 0.69 43.53
CA GLU A 402 78.97 0.88 44.73
C GLU A 402 80.29 0.09 44.61
N PRO A 403 81.43 0.74 44.93
CA PRO A 403 82.72 0.05 44.84
C PRO A 403 82.81 -1.01 45.96
N GLU A 404 83.15 -2.26 45.59
CA GLU A 404 83.50 -3.32 46.54
C GLU A 404 84.74 -2.90 47.38
N THR A 405 84.54 -2.67 48.64
CA THR A 405 85.66 -2.53 49.63
C THR A 405 86.27 -3.87 49.94
N PHE A 406 87.46 -4.10 49.39
CA PHE A 406 88.30 -5.21 49.75
C PHE A 406 88.87 -5.04 51.23
N VAL A 407 88.35 -5.81 52.17
CA VAL A 407 88.96 -5.91 53.50
C VAL A 407 90.02 -6.98 53.49
N ARG A 408 91.28 -6.57 53.55
CA ARG A 408 92.47 -7.42 53.76
C ARG A 408 92.54 -7.85 55.23
N LYS A 409 92.42 -9.15 55.55
CA LYS A 409 92.78 -9.71 56.90
C LYS A 409 94.26 -9.94 56.92
N GLN A 410 94.95 -9.43 57.98
CA GLN A 410 96.18 -9.92 58.50
C GLN A 410 95.87 -11.07 59.44
#